data_ed3e660d0ea57c791c0d415e9b0eb755
#
_entry.id   ed3e660d0ea57c791c0d415e9b0eb755
#
_cell.length_a   1.000
_cell.length_b   1.000
_cell.length_c   1.000
_cell.angle_alpha   90.00
_cell.angle_beta   90.00
_cell.angle_gamma   90.00
#
_symmetry.space_group_name_H-M   'P 1'
#
loop_
_entity.id
_entity.type
_entity.pdbx_description
1 polymer ?
#
loop_
_entity_poly.entity_id
_entity_poly.type
_entity_poly.pdbx_seq_one_letter_code
_entity_poly.pdbx_strand_id
1 'polypeptide(L)'
;MSISIAQRERAYRAYNEFFDLAERKRRWHPFNDVPWEKMDREKNSEEVAICLETFCGVELYVPDYTANGFNLTRNIFGHAWFQANWGYEESKHGLVFREYLIQSGLRTLEQYYAFEDKIFGQVWKLPFHTRRQMTCYGALQEAATYLIYQTQKEKAKREGAELLEKIFFFISRDEAAHHGFY
;
A
#
# COMPACT_ATOMS: atom_id res chain seq x y z
N MET A 1 -25.61 -5.60 17.30
CA MET A 1 -25.98 -4.23 17.76
C MET A 1 -26.11 -3.34 16.54
N SER A 2 -27.17 -2.54 16.47
CA SER A 2 -27.36 -1.54 15.41
C SER A 2 -26.35 -0.40 15.57
N ILE A 3 -25.80 0.09 14.45
CA ILE A 3 -24.86 1.20 14.44
C ILE A 3 -25.67 2.50 14.57
N SER A 4 -25.36 3.33 15.56
CA SER A 4 -26.06 4.58 15.80
C SER A 4 -25.80 5.62 14.69
N ILE A 5 -26.72 6.58 14.53
CA ILE A 5 -26.55 7.71 13.60
C ILE A 5 -25.25 8.46 13.90
N ALA A 6 -24.96 8.72 15.18
CA ALA A 6 -23.74 9.42 15.59
C ALA A 6 -22.44 8.67 15.20
N GLN A 7 -22.46 7.35 15.22
CA GLN A 7 -21.32 6.54 14.76
C GLN A 7 -21.15 6.60 13.24
N ARG A 8 -22.26 6.58 12.49
CA ARG A 8 -22.24 6.72 11.02
C ARG A 8 -21.72 8.09 10.61
N GLU A 9 -22.18 9.15 11.26
CA GLU A 9 -21.74 10.52 10.99
C GLU A 9 -20.25 10.72 11.30
N ARG A 10 -19.75 10.16 12.40
CA ARG A 10 -18.30 10.21 12.69
C ARG A 10 -17.48 9.52 11.60
N ALA A 11 -17.88 8.32 11.20
CA ALA A 11 -17.19 7.59 10.12
C ALA A 11 -17.24 8.33 8.78
N TYR A 12 -18.37 8.95 8.46
CA TYR A 12 -18.53 9.77 7.26
C TYR A 12 -17.59 10.99 7.27
N ARG A 13 -17.55 11.73 8.38
CA ARG A 13 -16.67 12.91 8.51
C ARG A 13 -15.20 12.55 8.45
N ALA A 14 -14.80 11.48 9.13
CA ALA A 14 -13.41 10.99 9.08
C ALA A 14 -13.00 10.62 7.64
N TYR A 15 -13.90 9.95 6.90
CA TYR A 15 -13.62 9.65 5.49
C TYR A 15 -13.57 10.90 4.62
N ASN A 16 -14.46 11.87 4.80
CA ASN A 16 -14.41 13.13 4.05
C ASN A 16 -13.10 13.88 4.27
N GLU A 17 -12.63 13.95 5.50
CA GLU A 17 -11.34 14.59 5.82
C GLU A 17 -10.18 13.84 5.16
N PHE A 18 -10.15 12.51 5.28
CA PHE A 18 -9.16 11.67 4.61
C PHE A 18 -9.16 11.89 3.10
N PHE A 19 -10.35 11.83 2.47
CA PHE A 19 -10.50 12.02 1.03
C PHE A 19 -10.04 13.41 0.57
N ASP A 20 -10.48 14.46 1.24
CA ASP A 20 -10.13 15.84 0.88
C ASP A 20 -8.62 16.10 0.99
N LEU A 21 -7.97 15.60 2.06
CA LEU A 21 -6.54 15.70 2.22
C LEU A 21 -5.78 14.88 1.15
N ALA A 22 -6.29 13.70 0.80
CA ALA A 22 -5.72 12.89 -0.26
C ALA A 22 -5.76 13.63 -1.59
N GLU A 23 -6.93 14.11 -2.02
CA GLU A 23 -7.11 14.77 -3.32
C GLU A 23 -6.29 16.06 -3.45
N ARG A 24 -6.19 16.85 -2.39
CA ARG A 24 -5.47 18.14 -2.45
C ARG A 24 -3.96 18.04 -2.29
N LYS A 25 -3.45 17.04 -1.53
CA LYS A 25 -2.05 17.10 -1.06
C LYS A 25 -1.27 15.80 -1.24
N ARG A 26 -1.96 14.66 -1.41
CA ARG A 26 -1.29 13.38 -1.28
C ARG A 26 -1.33 12.51 -2.54
N ARG A 27 -2.27 12.78 -3.48
CA ARG A 27 -2.36 11.99 -4.72
C ARG A 27 -1.04 12.06 -5.49
N TRP A 28 -0.70 10.95 -6.07
CA TRP A 28 0.45 10.78 -6.94
C TRP A 28 0.16 9.72 -8.00
N HIS A 29 0.87 9.83 -9.12
CA HIS A 29 0.69 8.95 -10.26
C HIS A 29 1.96 8.11 -10.47
N PRO A 30 1.88 6.75 -10.47
CA PRO A 30 3.04 5.86 -10.55
C PRO A 30 3.96 6.11 -11.74
N PHE A 31 3.41 6.53 -12.87
CA PHE A 31 4.19 6.73 -14.09
C PHE A 31 4.60 8.19 -14.36
N ASN A 32 3.88 9.17 -13.78
CA ASN A 32 4.13 10.58 -14.08
C ASN A 32 4.91 11.29 -12.97
N ASP A 33 4.70 10.89 -11.70
CA ASP A 33 5.30 11.58 -10.55
C ASP A 33 6.54 10.84 -10.01
N VAL A 34 6.75 9.60 -10.46
CA VAL A 34 7.94 8.79 -10.16
C VAL A 34 9.00 9.08 -11.24
N PRO A 35 10.22 9.53 -10.85
CA PRO A 35 11.26 9.93 -11.81
C PRO A 35 12.00 8.72 -12.38
N TRP A 36 11.34 7.97 -13.28
CA TRP A 36 11.86 6.75 -13.88
C TRP A 36 13.17 6.95 -14.65
N GLU A 37 13.41 8.15 -15.17
CA GLU A 37 14.65 8.55 -15.83
C GLU A 37 15.87 8.56 -14.90
N LYS A 38 15.64 8.57 -13.58
CA LYS A 38 16.69 8.49 -12.55
C LYS A 38 17.03 7.07 -12.13
N MET A 39 16.58 6.08 -12.88
CA MET A 39 16.92 4.69 -12.58
C MET A 39 18.42 4.44 -12.74
N ASP A 40 19.07 4.14 -11.64
CA ASP A 40 20.48 3.78 -11.59
C ASP A 40 20.62 2.26 -11.40
N ARG A 41 20.94 1.58 -12.48
CA ARG A 41 21.10 0.11 -12.47
C ARG A 41 22.34 -0.36 -11.71
N GLU A 42 23.33 0.51 -11.50
CA GLU A 42 24.52 0.18 -10.71
C GLU A 42 24.21 0.05 -9.22
N LYS A 43 23.09 0.63 -8.76
CA LYS A 43 22.57 0.48 -7.39
C LYS A 43 21.77 -0.81 -7.19
N ASN A 44 21.50 -1.55 -8.26
CA ASN A 44 20.72 -2.78 -8.20
C ASN A 44 21.55 -3.94 -7.64
N SER A 45 20.91 -4.73 -6.80
CA SER A 45 21.49 -5.96 -6.24
C SER A 45 20.38 -6.99 -6.03
N GLU A 46 20.75 -8.23 -5.81
CA GLU A 46 19.78 -9.26 -5.47
C GLU A 46 19.06 -8.96 -4.13
N GLU A 47 19.73 -8.29 -3.19
CA GLU A 47 19.11 -7.82 -1.95
C GLU A 47 17.99 -6.82 -2.23
N VAL A 48 18.21 -5.86 -3.13
CA VAL A 48 17.19 -4.91 -3.58
C VAL A 48 16.04 -5.65 -4.26
N ALA A 49 16.33 -6.62 -5.13
CA ALA A 49 15.30 -7.39 -5.81
C ALA A 49 14.41 -8.16 -4.83
N ILE A 50 15.00 -8.88 -3.88
CA ILE A 50 14.25 -9.63 -2.85
C ILE A 50 13.42 -8.69 -1.98
N CYS A 51 13.96 -7.54 -1.59
CA CYS A 51 13.25 -6.54 -0.82
C CYS A 51 11.99 -6.04 -1.56
N LEU A 52 12.15 -5.66 -2.82
CA LEU A 52 11.04 -5.15 -3.65
C LEU A 52 10.03 -6.25 -4.00
N GLU A 53 10.47 -7.49 -4.26
CA GLU A 53 9.57 -8.63 -4.43
C GLU A 53 8.75 -8.89 -3.17
N THR A 54 9.37 -8.80 -1.99
CA THR A 54 8.67 -9.00 -0.72
C THR A 54 7.57 -7.96 -0.55
N PHE A 55 7.86 -6.68 -0.78
CA PHE A 55 6.84 -5.62 -0.72
C PHE A 55 5.78 -5.80 -1.81
N CYS A 56 6.18 -6.05 -3.05
CA CYS A 56 5.24 -6.31 -4.14
C CYS A 56 4.30 -7.48 -3.81
N GLY A 57 4.82 -8.56 -3.21
CA GLY A 57 4.03 -9.72 -2.81
C GLY A 57 2.98 -9.41 -1.76
N VAL A 58 3.25 -8.50 -0.83
CA VAL A 58 2.25 -8.02 0.14
C VAL A 58 1.13 -7.28 -0.58
N GLU A 59 1.47 -6.43 -1.55
CA GLU A 59 0.48 -5.66 -2.31
C GLU A 59 -0.35 -6.52 -3.28
N LEU A 60 0.18 -7.63 -3.76
CA LEU A 60 -0.58 -8.56 -4.60
C LEU A 60 -1.78 -9.21 -3.87
N TYR A 61 -1.82 -9.18 -2.53
CA TYR A 61 -2.99 -9.60 -1.75
C TYR A 61 -4.07 -8.52 -1.59
N VAL A 62 -3.92 -7.33 -2.17
CA VAL A 62 -4.93 -6.25 -2.10
C VAL A 62 -6.34 -6.71 -2.50
N PRO A 63 -6.55 -7.59 -3.51
CA PRO A 63 -7.87 -8.15 -3.79
C PRO A 63 -8.48 -8.88 -2.61
N ASP A 64 -7.70 -9.70 -1.90
CA ASP A 64 -8.17 -10.43 -0.72
C ASP A 64 -8.44 -9.49 0.46
N TYR A 65 -7.54 -8.53 0.71
CA TYR A 65 -7.69 -7.53 1.78
C TYR A 65 -8.94 -6.69 1.57
N THR A 66 -9.15 -6.17 0.36
CA THR A 66 -10.30 -5.32 0.04
C THR A 66 -11.61 -6.09 0.11
N ALA A 67 -11.68 -7.31 -0.44
CA ALA A 67 -12.87 -8.15 -0.38
C ALA A 67 -13.29 -8.43 1.07
N ASN A 68 -12.35 -8.80 1.92
CA ASN A 68 -12.59 -9.05 3.34
C ASN A 68 -12.96 -7.76 4.09
N GLY A 69 -12.26 -6.66 3.83
CA GLY A 69 -12.53 -5.35 4.40
C GLY A 69 -13.93 -4.85 4.06
N PHE A 70 -14.35 -4.96 2.81
CA PHE A 70 -15.70 -4.61 2.37
C PHE A 70 -16.78 -5.43 3.09
N ASN A 71 -16.59 -6.73 3.24
CA ASN A 71 -17.55 -7.59 3.93
C ASN A 71 -17.78 -7.15 5.38
N LEU A 72 -16.75 -6.68 6.08
CA LEU A 72 -16.84 -6.20 7.45
C LEU A 72 -17.41 -4.78 7.58
N THR A 73 -17.22 -3.93 6.57
CA THR A 73 -17.49 -2.49 6.67
C THR A 73 -18.68 -2.01 5.85
N ARG A 74 -19.25 -2.84 4.96
CA ARG A 74 -20.29 -2.48 3.97
C ARG A 74 -21.50 -1.71 4.52
N ASN A 75 -21.78 -1.83 5.80
CA ASN A 75 -22.94 -1.21 6.45
C ASN A 75 -22.62 0.17 7.08
N ILE A 76 -21.38 0.66 6.92
CA ILE A 76 -20.95 1.98 7.37
C ILE A 76 -20.23 2.68 6.22
N PHE A 77 -20.89 3.69 5.65
CA PHE A 77 -20.41 4.41 4.48
C PHE A 77 -18.93 4.82 4.59
N GLY A 78 -18.57 5.60 5.63
CA GLY A 78 -17.20 6.11 5.75
C GLY A 78 -16.12 5.03 5.79
N HIS A 79 -16.36 3.92 6.49
CA HIS A 79 -15.40 2.80 6.53
C HIS A 79 -15.37 2.02 5.22
N ALA A 80 -16.50 1.79 4.57
CA ALA A 80 -16.57 1.08 3.30
C ALA A 80 -15.88 1.89 2.18
N TRP A 81 -16.11 3.20 2.12
CA TRP A 81 -15.49 4.06 1.11
C TRP A 81 -14.02 4.32 1.37
N PHE A 82 -13.61 4.35 2.64
CA PHE A 82 -12.18 4.30 2.97
C PHE A 82 -11.54 3.02 2.41
N GLN A 83 -12.16 1.87 2.60
CA GLN A 83 -11.63 0.58 2.09
C GLN A 83 -11.45 0.59 0.56
N ALA A 84 -12.36 1.23 -0.18
CA ALA A 84 -12.22 1.39 -1.63
C ALA A 84 -11.03 2.28 -2.00
N ASN A 85 -10.90 3.40 -1.29
CA ASN A 85 -9.82 4.37 -1.50
C ASN A 85 -8.46 3.80 -1.10
N TRP A 86 -8.41 3.12 0.05
CA TRP A 86 -7.25 2.40 0.53
C TRP A 86 -6.77 1.37 -0.51
N GLY A 87 -7.65 0.49 -0.98
CA GLY A 87 -7.27 -0.52 -2.00
C GLY A 87 -6.79 0.10 -3.32
N TYR A 88 -7.32 1.26 -3.72
CA TYR A 88 -6.78 2.02 -4.84
C TYR A 88 -5.36 2.53 -4.57
N GLU A 89 -5.08 3.02 -3.37
CA GLU A 89 -3.75 3.52 -3.01
C GLU A 89 -2.73 2.38 -2.90
N GLU A 90 -3.09 1.26 -2.27
CA GLU A 90 -2.27 0.05 -2.18
C GLU A 90 -1.93 -0.54 -3.57
N SER A 91 -2.89 -0.50 -4.50
CA SER A 91 -2.63 -0.97 -5.86
C SER A 91 -1.52 -0.19 -6.57
N LYS A 92 -1.29 1.08 -6.22
CA LYS A 92 -0.17 1.87 -6.76
C LYS A 92 1.17 1.42 -6.19
N HIS A 93 1.18 0.97 -4.92
CA HIS A 93 2.38 0.43 -4.30
C HIS A 93 2.86 -0.83 -5.03
N GLY A 94 1.97 -1.79 -5.25
CA GLY A 94 2.27 -2.98 -6.05
C GLY A 94 2.74 -2.64 -7.46
N LEU A 95 2.08 -1.66 -8.09
CA LEU A 95 2.39 -1.22 -9.45
C LEU A 95 3.82 -0.68 -9.59
N VAL A 96 4.25 0.22 -8.71
CA VAL A 96 5.60 0.79 -8.80
C VAL A 96 6.69 -0.23 -8.49
N PHE A 97 6.45 -1.17 -7.57
CA PHE A 97 7.41 -2.23 -7.29
C PHE A 97 7.56 -3.18 -8.48
N ARG A 98 6.44 -3.59 -9.10
CA ARG A 98 6.47 -4.35 -10.33
C ARG A 98 7.26 -3.65 -11.43
N GLU A 99 6.93 -2.38 -11.69
CA GLU A 99 7.59 -1.61 -12.74
C GLU A 99 9.09 -1.44 -12.46
N TYR A 100 9.47 -1.20 -11.21
CA TYR A 100 10.88 -1.13 -10.85
C TYR A 100 11.61 -2.45 -11.14
N LEU A 101 11.07 -3.57 -10.68
CA LEU A 101 11.68 -4.90 -10.87
C LEU A 101 11.93 -5.23 -12.34
N ILE A 102 10.97 -4.89 -13.21
CA ILE A 102 11.06 -5.17 -14.66
C ILE A 102 11.96 -4.16 -15.37
N GLN A 103 11.74 -2.86 -15.18
CA GLN A 103 12.47 -1.82 -15.92
C GLN A 103 13.95 -1.77 -15.51
N SER A 104 14.27 -2.10 -14.27
CA SER A 104 15.66 -2.17 -13.79
C SER A 104 16.41 -3.40 -14.31
N GLY A 105 15.69 -4.43 -14.78
CA GLY A 105 16.26 -5.71 -15.18
C GLY A 105 16.56 -6.65 -14.00
N LEU A 106 16.12 -6.32 -12.78
CA LEU A 106 16.27 -7.18 -11.61
C LEU A 106 15.47 -8.49 -11.75
N ARG A 107 14.34 -8.43 -12.47
CA ARG A 107 13.55 -9.62 -12.82
C ARG A 107 13.14 -9.57 -14.29
N THR A 108 13.12 -10.73 -14.94
CA THR A 108 12.46 -10.90 -16.23
C THR A 108 10.95 -11.01 -16.05
N LEU A 109 10.19 -10.86 -17.13
CA LEU A 109 8.73 -11.05 -17.08
C LEU A 109 8.37 -12.47 -16.62
N GLU A 110 9.12 -13.48 -17.09
CA GLU A 110 8.89 -14.87 -16.71
C GLU A 110 9.12 -15.09 -15.21
N GLN A 111 10.18 -14.50 -14.65
CA GLN A 111 10.47 -14.57 -13.21
C GLN A 111 9.38 -13.88 -12.40
N TYR A 112 8.95 -12.69 -12.83
CA TYR A 112 7.91 -11.94 -12.16
C TYR A 112 6.57 -12.71 -12.17
N TYR A 113 6.13 -13.21 -13.31
CA TYR A 113 4.88 -13.96 -13.37
C TYR A 113 4.94 -15.30 -12.61
N ALA A 114 6.08 -15.97 -12.59
CA ALA A 114 6.26 -17.15 -11.74
C ALA A 114 6.19 -16.82 -10.24
N PHE A 115 6.61 -15.61 -9.84
CA PHE A 115 6.44 -15.10 -8.48
C PHE A 115 4.96 -14.76 -8.21
N GLU A 116 4.30 -14.03 -9.11
CA GLU A 116 2.89 -13.66 -9.00
C GLU A 116 1.99 -14.90 -8.87
N ASP A 117 2.21 -15.94 -9.67
CA ASP A 117 1.48 -17.20 -9.61
C ASP A 117 1.59 -17.87 -8.23
N LYS A 118 2.76 -17.81 -7.59
CA LYS A 118 2.95 -18.34 -6.23
C LYS A 118 2.12 -17.57 -5.19
N ILE A 119 2.06 -16.25 -5.33
CA ILE A 119 1.26 -15.40 -4.44
C ILE A 119 -0.23 -15.69 -4.64
N PHE A 120 -0.72 -15.65 -5.87
CA PHE A 120 -2.14 -15.90 -6.18
C PHE A 120 -2.57 -17.35 -5.94
N GLY A 121 -1.65 -18.29 -5.88
CA GLY A 121 -1.91 -19.66 -5.43
C GLY A 121 -2.25 -19.76 -3.93
N GLN A 122 -2.09 -18.69 -3.16
CA GLN A 122 -2.35 -18.63 -1.73
C GLN A 122 -3.35 -17.52 -1.44
N VAL A 123 -4.54 -17.87 -0.98
CA VAL A 123 -5.56 -16.90 -0.57
C VAL A 123 -5.24 -16.38 0.83
N TRP A 124 -5.13 -15.06 0.98
CA TRP A 124 -5.02 -14.48 2.31
C TRP A 124 -6.34 -14.60 3.07
N LYS A 125 -6.28 -15.11 4.27
CA LYS A 125 -7.44 -15.29 5.13
C LYS A 125 -7.46 -14.24 6.22
N LEU A 126 -8.62 -13.62 6.37
CA LEU A 126 -8.86 -12.63 7.43
C LEU A 126 -8.53 -13.22 8.81
N PRO A 127 -7.56 -12.67 9.55
CA PRO A 127 -7.18 -13.21 10.86
C PRO A 127 -8.19 -12.88 11.96
N PHE A 128 -9.07 -11.92 11.73
CA PHE A 128 -10.04 -11.42 12.70
C PHE A 128 -11.43 -11.28 12.08
N HIS A 129 -12.46 -11.59 12.87
CA HIS A 129 -13.83 -11.69 12.36
C HIS A 129 -14.72 -10.47 12.66
N THR A 130 -14.21 -9.50 13.41
CA THR A 130 -14.97 -8.31 13.74
C THR A 130 -14.31 -7.05 13.18
N ARG A 131 -15.13 -6.08 12.78
CA ARG A 131 -14.65 -4.77 12.32
C ARG A 131 -13.66 -4.14 13.30
N ARG A 132 -13.97 -4.16 14.62
CA ARG A 132 -13.11 -3.58 15.64
C ARG A 132 -11.71 -4.21 15.65
N GLN A 133 -11.66 -5.54 15.60
CA GLN A 133 -10.37 -6.25 15.56
C GLN A 133 -9.58 -5.91 14.29
N MET A 134 -10.28 -5.86 13.14
CA MET A 134 -9.63 -5.48 11.87
C MET A 134 -9.17 -4.03 11.86
N THR A 135 -9.92 -3.10 12.45
CA THR A 135 -9.46 -1.71 12.60
C THR A 135 -8.19 -1.62 13.46
N CYS A 136 -8.14 -2.34 14.59
CA CYS A 136 -6.94 -2.37 15.40
C CYS A 136 -5.75 -3.03 14.69
N TYR A 137 -6.00 -4.11 13.97
CA TYR A 137 -4.98 -4.78 13.16
C TYR A 137 -4.47 -3.85 12.05
N GLY A 138 -5.38 -3.22 11.29
CA GLY A 138 -5.02 -2.25 10.25
C GLY A 138 -4.19 -1.10 10.80
N ALA A 139 -4.60 -0.47 11.90
CA ALA A 139 -3.82 0.60 12.51
C ALA A 139 -2.38 0.18 12.84
N LEU A 140 -2.16 -1.02 13.39
CA LEU A 140 -0.83 -1.52 13.70
C LEU A 140 -0.03 -1.90 12.45
N GLN A 141 -0.69 -2.50 11.46
CA GLN A 141 -0.10 -2.88 10.17
C GLN A 141 0.42 -1.64 9.45
N GLU A 142 -0.42 -0.63 9.26
CA GLU A 142 -0.07 0.61 8.56
C GLU A 142 1.04 1.40 9.30
N ALA A 143 1.03 1.41 10.63
CA ALA A 143 2.11 2.00 11.40
C ALA A 143 3.44 1.26 11.17
N ALA A 144 3.40 -0.09 11.11
CA ALA A 144 4.59 -0.90 10.87
C ALA A 144 5.12 -0.69 9.44
N THR A 145 4.26 -0.72 8.43
CA THR A 145 4.64 -0.48 7.03
C THR A 145 5.17 0.93 6.82
N TYR A 146 4.55 1.94 7.42
CA TYR A 146 5.09 3.30 7.45
C TYR A 146 6.54 3.34 7.93
N LEU A 147 6.84 2.74 9.09
CA LEU A 147 8.20 2.73 9.66
C LEU A 147 9.18 1.96 8.77
N ILE A 148 8.76 0.83 8.19
CA ILE A 148 9.56 0.05 7.26
C ILE A 148 9.91 0.89 6.02
N TYR A 149 8.92 1.51 5.38
CA TYR A 149 9.15 2.32 4.18
C TYR A 149 9.96 3.59 4.47
N GLN A 150 9.79 4.21 5.63
CA GLN A 150 10.68 5.30 6.05
C GLN A 150 12.14 4.82 6.20
N THR A 151 12.35 3.65 6.76
CA THR A 151 13.70 3.06 6.89
C THR A 151 14.31 2.79 5.52
N GLN A 152 13.54 2.22 4.59
CA GLN A 152 14.00 1.97 3.21
C GLN A 152 14.27 3.28 2.47
N LYS A 153 13.45 4.29 2.65
CA LYS A 153 13.67 5.62 2.09
C LYS A 153 15.02 6.21 2.56
N GLU A 154 15.29 6.18 3.86
CA GLU A 154 16.55 6.69 4.41
C GLU A 154 17.77 5.85 3.96
N LYS A 155 17.59 4.53 3.77
CA LYS A 155 18.63 3.67 3.17
C LYS A 155 18.90 4.10 1.73
N ALA A 156 17.87 4.18 0.90
CA ALA A 156 17.98 4.60 -0.51
C ALA A 156 18.66 5.98 -0.65
N LYS A 157 18.30 6.92 0.23
CA LYS A 157 18.93 8.25 0.28
C LYS A 157 20.42 8.19 0.57
N ARG A 158 20.85 7.42 1.58
CA ARG A 158 22.28 7.26 1.91
C ARG A 158 23.07 6.61 0.79
N GLU A 159 22.45 5.71 0.04
CA GLU A 159 23.05 4.99 -1.08
C GLU A 159 22.99 5.80 -2.40
N GLY A 160 22.32 6.96 -2.40
CA GLY A 160 22.14 7.78 -3.60
C GLY A 160 21.21 7.15 -4.64
N ALA A 161 20.30 6.25 -4.23
CA ALA A 161 19.30 5.62 -5.08
C ALA A 161 18.04 6.50 -5.18
N GLU A 162 18.13 7.62 -5.90
CA GLU A 162 17.10 8.68 -5.92
C GLU A 162 15.70 8.17 -6.32
N LEU A 163 15.63 7.25 -7.28
CA LEU A 163 14.36 6.68 -7.72
C LEU A 163 13.68 5.88 -6.59
N LEU A 164 14.43 5.01 -5.91
CA LEU A 164 13.91 4.24 -4.77
C LEU A 164 13.55 5.14 -3.59
N GLU A 165 14.37 6.15 -3.30
CA GLU A 165 14.05 7.15 -2.28
C GLU A 165 12.67 7.79 -2.57
N LYS A 166 12.43 8.16 -3.83
CA LYS A 166 11.18 8.80 -4.22
C LYS A 166 9.98 7.86 -4.16
N ILE A 167 10.14 6.60 -4.58
CA ILE A 167 9.11 5.58 -4.45
C ILE A 167 8.74 5.37 -2.99
N PHE A 168 9.71 5.11 -2.12
CA PHE A 168 9.46 4.91 -0.70
C PHE A 168 8.91 6.16 0.00
N PHE A 169 9.25 7.36 -0.47
CA PHE A 169 8.64 8.60 0.00
C PHE A 169 7.13 8.63 -0.27
N PHE A 170 6.70 8.30 -1.48
CA PHE A 170 5.28 8.31 -1.82
C PHE A 170 4.50 7.27 -1.02
N ILE A 171 5.00 6.04 -0.99
CA ILE A 171 4.36 4.93 -0.29
C ILE A 171 4.27 5.23 1.21
N SER A 172 5.36 5.58 1.86
CA SER A 172 5.35 5.86 3.31
C SER A 172 4.39 6.99 3.70
N ARG A 173 4.16 7.95 2.80
CA ARG A 173 3.20 9.04 3.02
C ARG A 173 1.75 8.53 2.95
N ASP A 174 1.47 7.57 2.06
CA ASP A 174 0.17 6.92 1.99
C ASP A 174 -0.07 6.08 3.26
N GLU A 175 0.89 5.26 3.68
CA GLU A 175 0.82 4.46 4.91
C GLU A 175 0.57 5.29 6.17
N ALA A 176 1.23 6.45 6.29
CA ALA A 176 0.99 7.37 7.39
C ALA A 176 -0.46 7.88 7.44
N ALA A 177 -1.06 8.13 6.27
CA ALA A 177 -2.44 8.57 6.17
C ALA A 177 -3.43 7.43 6.44
N HIS A 178 -3.13 6.22 5.98
CA HIS A 178 -3.91 5.01 6.27
C HIS A 178 -3.92 4.74 7.78
N HIS A 179 -2.76 4.73 8.42
CA HIS A 179 -2.66 4.61 9.88
C HIS A 179 -3.48 5.65 10.62
N GLY A 180 -3.44 6.91 10.16
CA GLY A 180 -4.19 8.00 10.78
C GLY A 180 -5.71 7.88 10.66
N PHE A 181 -6.20 7.15 9.65
CA PHE A 181 -7.63 6.88 9.49
C PHE A 181 -8.11 5.74 10.40
N TYR A 182 -7.35 4.65 10.53
CA TYR A 182 -7.69 3.52 11.39
C TYR A 182 -7.70 3.89 12.88
#